data_b152d58419aad397ddd20beefe330c57
#
_entry.id   b152d58419aad397ddd20beefe330c57
#
_cell.length_a   1.000
_cell.length_b   1.000
_cell.length_c   1.000
_cell.angle_alpha   90.00
_cell.angle_beta   90.00
_cell.angle_gamma   90.00
#
_symmetry.space_group_name_H-M   'P 1'
#
loop_
_entity.id
_entity.type
_entity.pdbx_description
1 polymer ?
#
loop_
_entity_poly.entity_id
_entity_poly.type
_entity_poly.pdbx_seq_one_letter_code
_entity_poly.pdbx_strand_id
1 'polypeptide(L)'
;MKFLDHEKRRQLLNERHSCKMFDSHYEFSSTELEEIAEIARLSPSSYNTQPWRFVMVTNKDLKKQIAAHSYFNEEMIKSASALMVVCSLKPSELLPHGHYMQNLYPESYKVRVIPSFAQMLGVRFNHSMQRLESYILEQCYIAVGQICMGVSLMGLVVALLEALIL
;
A
#
# COMPACT_ATOMS: atom_id res chain seq x y z
N MET A 1 -26.16 -8.41 -3.18
CA MET A 1 -24.78 -8.65 -2.70
C MET A 1 -24.78 -9.98 -1.94
N LYS A 2 -24.06 -11.03 -2.40
CA LYS A 2 -23.92 -12.26 -1.64
C LYS A 2 -22.75 -12.07 -0.65
N PHE A 3 -23.04 -12.10 0.63
CA PHE A 3 -22.01 -12.09 1.66
C PHE A 3 -21.38 -13.49 1.77
N LEU A 4 -20.07 -13.53 2.01
CA LEU A 4 -19.42 -14.78 2.42
C LEU A 4 -20.10 -15.30 3.70
N ASP A 5 -20.32 -16.61 3.80
CA ASP A 5 -20.81 -17.21 5.03
C ASP A 5 -19.80 -17.05 6.18
N HIS A 6 -20.27 -17.32 7.39
CA HIS A 6 -19.44 -17.11 8.59
C HIS A 6 -18.20 -17.98 8.62
N GLU A 7 -18.31 -19.24 8.22
CA GLU A 7 -17.20 -20.21 8.26
C GLU A 7 -16.11 -19.81 7.27
N LYS A 8 -16.50 -19.45 6.04
CA LYS A 8 -15.55 -19.03 5.01
C LYS A 8 -14.83 -17.73 5.36
N ARG A 9 -15.52 -16.76 5.98
CA ARG A 9 -14.85 -15.55 6.49
C ARG A 9 -13.81 -15.88 7.56
N ARG A 10 -14.18 -16.76 8.52
CA ARG A 10 -13.29 -17.19 9.59
C ARG A 10 -12.07 -17.95 9.05
N GLN A 11 -12.28 -18.83 8.08
CA GLN A 11 -11.23 -19.56 7.40
C GLN A 11 -10.23 -18.60 6.75
N LEU A 12 -10.69 -17.65 5.92
CA LEU A 12 -9.83 -16.67 5.24
C LEU A 12 -9.00 -15.83 6.23
N LEU A 13 -9.61 -15.40 7.33
CA LEU A 13 -8.90 -14.64 8.37
C LEU A 13 -7.82 -15.47 9.06
N ASN A 14 -8.06 -16.76 9.28
CA ASN A 14 -7.10 -17.67 9.91
C ASN A 14 -5.96 -18.08 8.96
N GLU A 15 -6.28 -18.26 7.68
CA GLU A 15 -5.32 -18.67 6.66
C GLU A 15 -4.37 -17.54 6.26
N ARG A 16 -4.82 -16.27 6.38
CA ARG A 16 -3.93 -15.14 6.10
C ARG A 16 -2.77 -15.10 7.12
N HIS A 17 -1.58 -15.36 6.65
CA HIS A 17 -0.35 -15.31 7.45
C HIS A 17 0.79 -14.64 6.66
N SER A 18 1.86 -14.30 7.34
CA SER A 18 3.09 -13.81 6.70
C SER A 18 3.94 -15.01 6.27
N CYS A 19 3.97 -15.27 4.97
CA CYS A 19 4.76 -16.34 4.39
C CYS A 19 6.26 -16.06 4.55
N LYS A 20 7.05 -17.08 4.84
CA LYS A 20 8.51 -16.95 5.00
C LYS A 20 9.30 -17.47 3.81
N MET A 21 8.66 -18.27 2.95
CA MET A 21 9.26 -18.84 1.75
C MET A 21 8.15 -19.01 0.70
N PHE A 22 8.43 -18.59 -0.51
CA PHE A 22 7.49 -18.68 -1.63
C PHE A 22 7.92 -19.77 -2.61
N ASP A 23 6.97 -20.26 -3.43
CA ASP A 23 7.28 -21.12 -4.56
C ASP A 23 7.95 -20.28 -5.66
N SER A 24 9.26 -20.47 -5.84
CA SER A 24 10.05 -19.75 -6.82
C SER A 24 9.71 -20.09 -8.28
N HIS A 25 8.92 -21.16 -8.52
CA HIS A 25 8.45 -21.57 -9.83
C HIS A 25 7.10 -20.95 -10.20
N TYR A 26 6.39 -20.40 -9.22
CA TYR A 26 5.13 -19.72 -9.49
C TYR A 26 5.38 -18.34 -10.10
N GLU A 27 4.79 -18.11 -11.25
CA GLU A 27 4.84 -16.81 -11.94
C GLU A 27 3.42 -16.27 -12.12
N PHE A 28 3.20 -15.03 -11.72
CA PHE A 28 1.91 -14.36 -11.89
C PHE A 28 1.60 -14.13 -13.37
N SER A 29 0.36 -14.41 -13.75
CA SER A 29 -0.21 -13.94 -15.01
C SER A 29 -0.42 -12.42 -14.97
N SER A 30 -0.55 -11.78 -16.14
CA SER A 30 -0.90 -10.36 -16.23
C SER A 30 -2.21 -10.03 -15.53
N THR A 31 -3.21 -10.91 -15.63
CA THR A 31 -4.51 -10.76 -14.98
C THR A 31 -4.41 -10.73 -13.45
N GLU A 32 -3.61 -11.62 -12.86
CA GLU A 32 -3.38 -11.64 -11.41
C GLU A 32 -2.65 -10.37 -10.94
N LEU A 33 -1.65 -9.91 -11.70
CA LEU A 33 -0.95 -8.66 -11.38
C LEU A 33 -1.88 -7.44 -11.47
N GLU A 34 -2.77 -7.40 -12.46
CA GLU A 34 -3.78 -6.35 -12.61
C GLU A 34 -4.78 -6.39 -11.44
N GLU A 35 -5.22 -7.56 -11.00
CA GLU A 35 -6.12 -7.74 -9.86
C GLU A 35 -5.47 -7.26 -8.56
N ILE A 36 -4.20 -7.61 -8.32
CA ILE A 36 -3.43 -7.13 -7.17
C ILE A 36 -3.28 -5.60 -7.22
N ALA A 37 -2.99 -5.03 -8.39
CA ALA A 37 -2.90 -3.58 -8.56
C ALA A 37 -4.24 -2.88 -8.30
N GLU A 38 -5.37 -3.49 -8.71
CA GLU A 38 -6.71 -2.96 -8.45
C GLU A 38 -7.07 -3.02 -6.95
N ILE A 39 -6.70 -4.09 -6.25
CA ILE A 39 -6.83 -4.18 -4.79
C ILE A 39 -6.09 -3.03 -4.11
N ALA A 40 -4.85 -2.75 -4.56
CA ALA A 40 -4.05 -1.65 -4.03
C ALA A 40 -4.70 -0.29 -4.33
N ARG A 41 -5.17 -0.08 -5.57
CA ARG A 41 -5.82 1.16 -6.01
C ARG A 41 -7.08 1.48 -5.21
N LEU A 42 -7.85 0.46 -4.82
CA LEU A 42 -9.10 0.59 -4.06
C LEU A 42 -8.88 0.80 -2.56
N SER A 43 -7.64 0.93 -2.11
CA SER A 43 -7.36 1.15 -0.69
C SER A 43 -7.91 2.49 -0.20
N PRO A 44 -8.59 2.52 0.96
CA PRO A 44 -9.11 3.75 1.53
C PRO A 44 -8.00 4.59 2.16
N SER A 45 -8.20 5.90 2.22
CA SER A 45 -7.37 6.81 3.01
C SER A 45 -8.20 7.95 3.59
N SER A 46 -7.75 8.52 4.69
CA SER A 46 -8.41 9.68 5.29
C SER A 46 -8.40 10.86 4.30
N TYR A 47 -9.53 11.55 4.19
CA TYR A 47 -9.78 12.58 3.17
C TYR A 47 -9.60 12.08 1.74
N ASN A 48 -9.49 10.79 1.51
CA ASN A 48 -9.15 10.21 0.21
C ASN A 48 -7.86 10.80 -0.39
N THR A 49 -6.85 11.06 0.46
CA THR A 49 -5.59 11.70 0.06
C THR A 49 -4.69 10.78 -0.75
N GLN A 50 -4.85 9.46 -0.64
CA GLN A 50 -4.11 8.44 -1.40
C GLN A 50 -2.60 8.76 -1.52
N PRO A 51 -1.88 8.98 -0.40
CA PRO A 51 -0.55 9.59 -0.42
C PRO A 51 0.55 8.56 -0.72
N TRP A 52 0.34 7.74 -1.74
CA TRP A 52 1.20 6.62 -2.11
C TRP A 52 1.39 6.47 -3.61
N ARG A 53 2.40 5.66 -3.95
CA ARG A 53 2.58 5.02 -5.25
C ARG A 53 2.91 3.56 -5.01
N PHE A 54 2.36 2.70 -5.83
CA PHE A 54 2.64 1.26 -5.81
C PHE A 54 3.51 0.91 -7.00
N VAL A 55 4.61 0.20 -6.75
CA VAL A 55 5.50 -0.29 -7.80
C VAL A 55 5.55 -1.81 -7.70
N MET A 56 5.03 -2.48 -8.72
CA MET A 56 5.08 -3.93 -8.83
C MET A 56 6.38 -4.35 -9.53
N VAL A 57 7.20 -5.11 -8.83
CA VAL A 57 8.49 -5.61 -9.32
C VAL A 57 8.41 -7.11 -9.53
N THR A 58 8.43 -7.52 -10.80
CA THR A 58 8.48 -8.95 -11.23
C THR A 58 9.84 -9.33 -11.80
N ASN A 59 10.64 -8.34 -12.22
CA ASN A 59 11.97 -8.58 -12.78
C ASN A 59 12.89 -9.22 -11.73
N LYS A 60 13.41 -10.42 -12.05
CA LYS A 60 14.22 -11.24 -11.16
C LYS A 60 15.53 -10.55 -10.74
N ASP A 61 16.17 -9.82 -11.66
CA ASP A 61 17.45 -9.16 -11.36
C ASP A 61 17.25 -7.92 -10.50
N LEU A 62 16.19 -7.16 -10.73
CA LEU A 62 15.83 -6.04 -9.86
C LEU A 62 15.44 -6.53 -8.46
N LYS A 63 14.68 -7.64 -8.34
CA LYS A 63 14.39 -8.25 -7.04
C LYS A 63 15.66 -8.67 -6.29
N LYS A 64 16.66 -9.25 -6.99
CA LYS A 64 17.95 -9.58 -6.37
C LYS A 64 18.69 -8.35 -5.85
N GLN A 65 18.69 -7.24 -6.60
CA GLN A 65 19.30 -5.99 -6.17
C GLN A 65 18.61 -5.45 -4.92
N ILE A 66 17.27 -5.44 -4.88
CA ILE A 66 16.49 -5.03 -3.72
C ILE A 66 16.78 -5.97 -2.53
N ALA A 67 16.80 -7.28 -2.75
CA ALA A 67 17.06 -8.29 -1.74
C ALA A 67 18.40 -8.08 -1.04
N ALA A 68 19.45 -7.71 -1.78
CA ALA A 68 20.78 -7.44 -1.23
C ALA A 68 20.81 -6.32 -0.17
N HIS A 69 19.79 -5.45 -0.15
CA HIS A 69 19.63 -4.36 0.81
C HIS A 69 18.56 -4.64 1.88
N SER A 70 18.06 -5.88 1.96
CA SER A 70 16.89 -6.23 2.80
C SER A 70 17.24 -7.07 4.03
N TYR A 71 18.50 -7.14 4.42
CA TYR A 71 19.01 -7.90 5.56
C TYR A 71 18.42 -9.32 5.66
N PHE A 72 17.58 -9.60 6.66
CA PHE A 72 17.02 -10.93 6.92
C PHE A 72 15.92 -11.39 5.95
N ASN A 73 15.55 -10.57 4.95
CA ASN A 73 14.45 -10.85 4.03
C ASN A 73 14.92 -11.27 2.62
N GLU A 74 16.22 -11.45 2.42
CA GLU A 74 16.82 -11.68 1.12
C GLU A 74 16.20 -12.88 0.39
N GLU A 75 16.16 -14.05 1.04
CA GLU A 75 15.62 -15.27 0.44
C GLU A 75 14.10 -15.19 0.20
N MET A 76 13.38 -14.47 1.07
CA MET A 76 11.95 -14.23 0.90
C MET A 76 11.68 -13.39 -0.35
N ILE A 77 12.43 -12.32 -0.58
CA ILE A 77 12.29 -11.45 -1.75
C ILE A 77 12.68 -12.21 -3.03
N LYS A 78 13.76 -13.01 -2.98
CA LYS A 78 14.21 -13.78 -4.14
C LYS A 78 13.22 -14.84 -4.57
N SER A 79 12.59 -15.54 -3.60
CA SER A 79 11.62 -16.61 -3.87
C SER A 79 10.25 -16.09 -4.27
N ALA A 80 9.86 -14.89 -3.88
CA ALA A 80 8.56 -14.33 -4.22
C ALA A 80 8.40 -14.10 -5.73
N SER A 81 7.21 -14.38 -6.29
CA SER A 81 6.89 -14.15 -7.70
C SER A 81 6.89 -12.66 -8.04
N ALA A 82 6.38 -11.83 -7.13
CA ALA A 82 6.41 -10.37 -7.25
C ALA A 82 6.72 -9.70 -5.91
N LEU A 83 7.26 -8.49 -5.97
CA LEU A 83 7.44 -7.59 -4.84
C LEU A 83 6.66 -6.30 -5.12
N MET A 84 5.74 -5.93 -4.23
CA MET A 84 5.09 -4.63 -4.29
C MET A 84 5.80 -3.66 -3.35
N VAL A 85 6.37 -2.60 -3.93
CA VAL A 85 6.99 -1.51 -3.18
C VAL A 85 5.93 -0.42 -2.97
N VAL A 86 5.66 -0.07 -1.72
CA VAL A 86 4.75 1.01 -1.35
C VAL A 86 5.56 2.25 -1.04
N CYS A 87 5.49 3.24 -1.93
CA CYS A 87 6.21 4.50 -1.80
C CYS A 87 5.28 5.58 -1.24
N SER A 88 5.64 6.20 -0.15
CA SER A 88 4.94 7.38 0.39
C SER A 88 5.25 8.64 -0.42
N LEU A 89 4.29 9.55 -0.52
CA LEU A 89 4.53 10.89 -1.06
C LEU A 89 5.30 11.74 -0.05
N LYS A 90 6.02 12.74 -0.56
CA LYS A 90 6.66 13.75 0.30
C LYS A 90 5.59 14.59 1.00
N PRO A 91 5.78 15.00 2.26
CA PRO A 91 4.82 15.84 2.97
C PRO A 91 4.45 17.13 2.25
N SER A 92 5.38 17.74 1.52
CA SER A 92 5.13 18.95 0.71
C SER A 92 4.04 18.77 -0.34
N GLU A 93 3.86 17.57 -0.89
CA GLU A 93 2.84 17.26 -1.88
C GLU A 93 1.43 17.27 -1.29
N LEU A 94 1.30 16.95 0.00
CA LEU A 94 0.01 16.96 0.72
C LEU A 94 -0.33 18.32 1.33
N LEU A 95 0.53 19.31 1.23
CA LEU A 95 0.12 20.66 1.63
C LEU A 95 -1.04 21.15 0.76
N PRO A 96 -1.96 21.98 1.31
CA PRO A 96 -3.13 22.48 0.58
C PRO A 96 -2.82 23.13 -0.78
N HIS A 97 -1.64 23.73 -0.90
CA HIS A 97 -1.14 24.35 -2.15
C HIS A 97 -0.19 23.45 -2.95
N GLY A 98 0.08 22.21 -2.46
CA GLY A 98 0.92 21.24 -3.15
C GLY A 98 0.31 20.81 -4.49
N HIS A 99 1.16 20.61 -5.49
CA HIS A 99 0.71 20.23 -6.84
C HIS A 99 -0.16 18.97 -6.81
N TYR A 100 0.21 17.97 -6.03
CA TYR A 100 -0.57 16.74 -5.88
C TYR A 100 -1.97 17.01 -5.33
N MET A 101 -2.08 17.72 -4.19
CA MET A 101 -3.37 18.05 -3.56
C MET A 101 -4.28 18.87 -4.47
N GLN A 102 -3.71 19.79 -5.24
CA GLN A 102 -4.47 20.63 -6.16
C GLN A 102 -5.01 19.86 -7.37
N ASN A 103 -4.43 18.71 -7.71
CA ASN A 103 -4.84 17.89 -8.85
C ASN A 103 -5.52 16.56 -8.47
N LEU A 104 -5.61 16.25 -7.18
CA LEU A 104 -6.16 14.97 -6.71
C LEU A 104 -7.68 14.89 -6.87
N TYR A 105 -8.39 15.99 -6.65
CA TYR A 105 -9.85 15.99 -6.59
C TYR A 105 -10.49 16.74 -7.76
N PRO A 106 -11.71 16.34 -8.18
CA PRO A 106 -12.55 17.18 -9.04
C PRO A 106 -12.84 18.52 -8.36
N GLU A 107 -13.00 19.60 -9.15
CA GLU A 107 -13.22 20.95 -8.64
C GLU A 107 -14.40 21.04 -7.64
N SER A 108 -15.51 20.37 -7.94
CA SER A 108 -16.69 20.34 -7.07
C SER A 108 -16.43 19.74 -5.67
N TYR A 109 -15.44 18.89 -5.56
CA TYR A 109 -15.06 18.25 -4.30
C TYR A 109 -13.91 18.98 -3.60
N LYS A 110 -12.98 19.51 -4.37
CA LYS A 110 -11.79 20.24 -3.93
C LYS A 110 -12.13 21.40 -3.01
N VAL A 111 -13.13 22.22 -3.37
CA VAL A 111 -13.57 23.40 -2.60
C VAL A 111 -13.96 23.09 -1.14
N ARG A 112 -14.34 21.85 -0.88
CA ARG A 112 -14.71 21.40 0.46
C ARG A 112 -13.55 20.66 1.17
N VAL A 113 -12.86 19.78 0.44
CA VAL A 113 -11.87 18.88 1.04
C VAL A 113 -10.60 19.60 1.41
N ILE A 114 -10.07 20.48 0.54
CA ILE A 114 -8.81 21.19 0.81
C ILE A 114 -8.90 22.09 2.05
N PRO A 115 -9.94 22.94 2.24
CA PRO A 115 -10.07 23.71 3.47
C PRO A 115 -10.21 22.85 4.73
N SER A 116 -10.99 21.75 4.65
CA SER A 116 -11.15 20.82 5.79
C SER A 116 -9.82 20.12 6.15
N PHE A 117 -9.05 19.74 5.16
CA PHE A 117 -7.72 19.16 5.34
C PHE A 117 -6.73 20.18 5.92
N ALA A 118 -6.74 21.44 5.42
CA ALA A 118 -5.94 22.53 5.95
C ALA A 118 -6.26 22.81 7.44
N GLN A 119 -7.54 22.81 7.80
CA GLN A 119 -7.97 22.94 9.19
C GLN A 119 -7.44 21.78 10.06
N MET A 120 -7.52 20.55 9.56
CA MET A 120 -6.97 19.38 10.26
C MET A 120 -5.46 19.50 10.47
N LEU A 121 -4.70 19.97 9.47
CA LEU A 121 -3.26 20.22 9.61
C LEU A 121 -2.95 21.22 10.73
N GLY A 122 -3.73 22.30 10.84
CA GLY A 122 -3.57 23.29 11.92
C GLY A 122 -3.94 22.72 13.28
N VAL A 123 -5.16 22.20 13.41
CA VAL A 123 -5.72 21.77 14.71
C VAL A 123 -5.04 20.53 15.26
N ARG A 124 -4.83 19.52 14.41
CA ARG A 124 -4.34 18.20 14.85
C ARG A 124 -2.82 18.10 14.83
N PHE A 125 -2.16 18.71 13.86
CA PHE A 125 -0.72 18.57 13.65
C PHE A 125 0.08 19.83 14.00
N ASN A 126 -0.58 20.93 14.31
CA ASN A 126 0.06 22.22 14.56
C ASN A 126 1.03 22.60 13.42
N HIS A 127 0.62 22.33 12.18
CA HIS A 127 1.41 22.51 10.95
C HIS A 127 2.78 21.81 10.94
N SER A 128 2.99 20.79 11.78
CA SER A 128 4.23 20.03 11.84
C SER A 128 4.38 19.11 10.63
N MET A 129 5.44 19.31 9.86
CA MET A 129 5.80 18.45 8.72
C MET A 129 6.09 17.01 9.14
N GLN A 130 6.73 16.82 10.31
CA GLN A 130 7.00 15.49 10.85
C GLN A 130 5.69 14.73 11.19
N ARG A 131 4.69 15.40 11.74
CA ARG A 131 3.39 14.78 11.99
C ARG A 131 2.62 14.50 10.70
N LEU A 132 2.79 15.33 9.69
CA LEU A 132 2.22 15.07 8.36
C LEU A 132 2.88 13.86 7.71
N GLU A 133 4.19 13.70 7.85
CA GLU A 133 4.92 12.53 7.37
C GLU A 133 4.42 11.25 8.07
N SER A 134 4.28 11.26 9.39
CA SER A 134 3.70 10.14 10.14
C SER A 134 2.29 9.81 9.66
N TYR A 135 1.44 10.81 9.44
CA TYR A 135 0.10 10.62 8.88
C TYR A 135 0.14 9.97 7.50
N ILE A 136 1.07 10.37 6.62
CA ILE A 136 1.24 9.77 5.29
C ILE A 136 1.59 8.28 5.42
N LEU A 137 2.53 7.95 6.29
CA LEU A 137 2.92 6.56 6.54
C LEU A 137 1.76 5.74 7.11
N GLU A 138 0.97 6.28 8.03
CA GLU A 138 -0.25 5.64 8.54
C GLU A 138 -1.22 5.28 7.41
N GLN A 139 -1.42 6.18 6.43
CA GLN A 139 -2.27 5.88 5.27
C GLN A 139 -1.66 4.75 4.40
N CYS A 140 -0.35 4.72 4.22
CA CYS A 140 0.32 3.63 3.51
C CYS A 140 0.10 2.29 4.22
N TYR A 141 0.18 2.24 5.55
CA TYR A 141 -0.11 1.00 6.29
C TYR A 141 -1.57 0.55 6.20
N ILE A 142 -2.52 1.49 6.11
CA ILE A 142 -3.93 1.15 5.81
C ILE A 142 -4.02 0.44 4.45
N ALA A 143 -3.35 0.97 3.43
CA ALA A 143 -3.32 0.35 2.11
C ALA A 143 -2.64 -1.03 2.13
N VAL A 144 -1.53 -1.16 2.85
CA VAL A 144 -0.85 -2.45 3.03
C VAL A 144 -1.77 -3.49 3.68
N GLY A 145 -2.52 -3.11 4.70
CA GLY A 145 -3.53 -3.99 5.32
C GLY A 145 -4.59 -4.46 4.34
N GLN A 146 -5.11 -3.55 3.51
CA GLN A 146 -6.06 -3.84 2.43
C GLN A 146 -5.46 -4.82 1.41
N ILE A 147 -4.22 -4.56 0.96
CA ILE A 147 -3.52 -5.41 -0.02
C ILE A 147 -3.31 -6.81 0.54
N CYS A 148 -2.83 -6.94 1.79
CA CYS A 148 -2.64 -8.23 2.43
C CYS A 148 -3.92 -9.06 2.48
N MET A 149 -5.03 -8.44 2.84
CA MET A 149 -6.34 -9.12 2.86
C MET A 149 -6.85 -9.45 1.46
N GLY A 150 -6.74 -8.51 0.52
CA GLY A 150 -7.19 -8.72 -0.86
C GLY A 150 -6.43 -9.84 -1.56
N VAL A 151 -5.12 -9.88 -1.43
CA VAL A 151 -4.26 -10.94 -1.97
C VAL A 151 -4.62 -12.30 -1.36
N SER A 152 -4.91 -12.35 -0.06
CA SER A 152 -5.37 -13.59 0.59
C SER A 152 -6.74 -14.06 0.09
N LEU A 153 -7.62 -13.13 -0.28
CA LEU A 153 -8.92 -13.46 -0.90
C LEU A 153 -8.77 -14.08 -2.29
N MET A 154 -7.66 -13.82 -2.99
CA MET A 154 -7.29 -14.48 -4.26
C MET A 154 -6.74 -15.90 -4.04
N GLY A 155 -6.59 -16.36 -2.78
CA GLY A 155 -5.96 -17.64 -2.45
C GLY A 155 -4.43 -17.60 -2.51
N LEU A 156 -3.84 -16.41 -2.54
CA LEU A 156 -2.40 -16.20 -2.59
C LEU A 156 -1.85 -15.90 -1.19
N VAL A 157 -0.56 -16.15 -1.00
CA VAL A 157 0.14 -15.84 0.25
C VAL A 157 0.98 -14.58 0.09
N VAL A 158 1.07 -13.81 1.17
CA VAL A 158 1.77 -12.53 1.20
C VAL A 158 2.67 -12.42 2.43
N ALA A 159 3.78 -11.72 2.31
CA ALA A 159 4.59 -11.29 3.45
C ALA A 159 4.73 -9.78 3.45
N LEU A 160 4.57 -9.19 4.63
CA LEU A 160 4.90 -7.80 4.86
C LEU A 160 6.36 -7.69 5.25
N LEU A 161 7.10 -6.83 4.52
CA LEU A 161 8.47 -6.49 4.82
C LEU A 161 8.52 -5.03 5.27
N GLU A 162 9.14 -4.78 6.40
CA GLU A 162 9.36 -3.43 6.90
C GLU A 162 10.75 -2.97 6.44
N ALA A 163 10.75 -1.78 5.84
CA ALA A 163 11.91 -0.97 5.46
C ALA A 163 13.06 -1.66 4.70
N LEU A 164 13.24 -1.19 3.49
CA LEU A 164 14.54 -1.12 2.84
C LEU A 164 15.28 0.09 3.44
N ILE A 165 16.46 -0.12 4.01
CA ILE A 165 17.37 0.99 4.31
C ILE A 165 18.10 1.27 3.00
N LEU A 166 17.70 2.34 2.33
CA LEU A 166 18.36 2.87 1.15
C LEU A 166 19.43 3.88 1.57
#